data_ecba80fab20187999354fb7b587389bf
#
_entry.id   ecba80fab20187999354fb7b587389bf
#
_cell.length_a   1.000
_cell.length_b   1.000
_cell.length_c   1.000
_cell.angle_alpha   90.00
_cell.angle_beta   90.00
_cell.angle_gamma   90.00
#
_symmetry.space_group_name_H-M   'P 1'
#
loop_
_entity.id
_entity.type
_entity.pdbx_description
1 polymer ?
#
loop_
_entity_poly.entity_id
_entity_poly.type
_entity_poly.pdbx_seq_one_letter_code
_entity_poly.pdbx_strand_id
1 'polypeptide(L)'
;VPNDILLKEDLKIDSSLSESEALKKLKLISKKNETFRNFIGMGYYNCFTPNVVIRNILENPGWYTSYTPYQPEVAQGRLEMLLNFQQMIIDFTGMDIANASLLDESTAAAEAVGMAQRVNKNNSKKIFVSENCNPQTLDLIKT
;
A
#
# COMPACT_ATOMS: atom_id res chain seq x y z
N VAL A 1 12.67 28.70 -20.04
CA VAL A 1 13.42 27.43 -19.98
C VAL A 1 14.67 27.62 -20.83
N PRO A 2 15.87 27.24 -20.36
CA PRO A 2 17.10 27.28 -21.17
C PRO A 2 16.95 26.42 -22.43
N ASN A 3 17.54 26.92 -23.55
CA ASN A 3 17.36 26.26 -24.86
C ASN A 3 18.01 24.88 -24.99
N ASP A 4 18.98 24.58 -24.13
CA ASP A 4 19.73 23.33 -24.07
C ASP A 4 18.93 22.18 -23.42
N ILE A 5 17.96 22.55 -22.56
CA ILE A 5 17.06 21.59 -21.90
C ILE A 5 15.61 21.64 -22.42
N LEU A 6 15.34 22.53 -23.39
CA LEU A 6 14.03 22.65 -24.00
C LEU A 6 13.80 21.48 -24.97
N LEU A 7 12.77 20.68 -24.71
CA LEU A 7 12.32 19.67 -25.65
C LEU A 7 11.82 20.37 -26.93
N LYS A 8 12.41 20.04 -28.09
CA LYS A 8 12.09 20.65 -29.38
C LYS A 8 11.06 19.86 -30.20
N GLU A 9 10.77 18.67 -29.73
CA GLU A 9 9.78 17.77 -30.36
C GLU A 9 8.56 17.61 -29.47
N ASP A 10 7.41 17.37 -30.09
CA ASP A 10 6.22 17.02 -29.34
C ASP A 10 6.38 15.68 -28.63
N LEU A 11 5.79 15.54 -27.46
CA LEU A 11 5.77 14.28 -26.73
C LEU A 11 5.05 13.22 -27.57
N LYS A 12 5.65 12.05 -27.72
CA LYS A 12 5.05 10.89 -28.42
C LYS A 12 4.04 10.17 -27.53
N ILE A 13 3.00 10.90 -27.11
CA ILE A 13 1.90 10.39 -26.31
C ILE A 13 0.58 10.64 -27.07
N ASP A 14 -0.40 9.79 -26.82
CA ASP A 14 -1.74 9.99 -27.37
C ASP A 14 -2.33 11.33 -26.90
N SER A 15 -3.22 11.89 -27.72
CA SER A 15 -4.00 13.07 -27.31
C SER A 15 -4.87 12.77 -26.10
N SER A 16 -5.17 13.82 -25.32
CA SER A 16 -6.05 13.71 -24.16
C SER A 16 -7.44 13.19 -24.55
N LEU A 17 -8.00 12.35 -23.70
CA LEU A 17 -9.38 11.89 -23.82
C LEU A 17 -10.31 12.81 -23.02
N SER A 18 -11.53 12.99 -23.49
CA SER A 18 -12.59 13.52 -22.65
C SER A 18 -12.95 12.52 -21.54
N GLU A 19 -13.59 12.99 -20.46
CA GLU A 19 -14.02 12.12 -19.35
C GLU A 19 -14.88 10.95 -19.84
N SER A 20 -15.83 11.21 -20.74
CA SER A 20 -16.71 10.17 -21.29
C SER A 20 -15.95 9.13 -22.12
N GLU A 21 -14.95 9.54 -22.87
CA GLU A 21 -14.08 8.62 -23.65
C GLU A 21 -13.19 7.80 -22.74
N ALA A 22 -12.61 8.42 -21.71
CA ALA A 22 -11.80 7.72 -20.71
C ALA A 22 -12.63 6.64 -19.99
N LEU A 23 -13.85 6.97 -19.56
CA LEU A 23 -14.77 6.01 -18.93
C LEU A 23 -15.18 4.88 -19.88
N LYS A 24 -15.45 5.18 -21.16
CA LYS A 24 -15.72 4.14 -22.16
C LYS A 24 -14.53 3.21 -22.37
N LYS A 25 -13.33 3.79 -22.49
CA LYS A 25 -12.09 3.03 -22.65
C LYS A 25 -11.84 2.12 -21.43
N LEU A 26 -12.01 2.65 -20.23
CA LEU A 26 -11.87 1.87 -18.99
C LEU A 26 -12.88 0.71 -18.93
N LYS A 27 -14.15 0.94 -19.29
CA LYS A 27 -15.17 -0.12 -19.36
C LYS A 27 -14.82 -1.20 -20.39
N LEU A 28 -14.24 -0.84 -21.53
CA LEU A 28 -13.78 -1.80 -22.53
C LEU A 28 -12.61 -2.64 -22.03
N ILE A 29 -11.69 -2.05 -21.28
CA ILE A 29 -10.57 -2.75 -20.65
C ILE A 29 -11.10 -3.71 -19.58
N SER A 30 -11.99 -3.24 -18.72
CA SER A 30 -12.55 -4.06 -17.63
C SER A 30 -13.33 -5.28 -18.12
N LYS A 31 -13.99 -5.19 -19.29
CA LYS A 31 -14.68 -6.33 -19.92
C LYS A 31 -13.76 -7.47 -20.40
N LYS A 32 -12.45 -7.22 -20.46
CA LYS A 32 -11.46 -8.26 -20.80
C LYS A 32 -11.08 -9.11 -19.60
N ASN A 33 -11.45 -8.69 -18.39
CA ASN A 33 -11.21 -9.48 -17.19
C ASN A 33 -12.25 -10.60 -17.11
N GLU A 34 -11.77 -11.80 -16.80
CA GLU A 34 -12.59 -12.96 -16.54
C GLU A 34 -12.54 -13.31 -15.05
N THR A 35 -13.70 -13.65 -14.49
CA THR A 35 -13.78 -14.02 -13.07
C THR A 35 -13.69 -15.53 -12.93
N PHE A 36 -12.63 -16.00 -12.28
CA PHE A 36 -12.42 -17.41 -12.00
C PHE A 36 -12.57 -17.71 -10.51
N ARG A 37 -12.80 -18.97 -10.17
CA ARG A 37 -12.60 -19.45 -8.79
C ARG A 37 -11.12 -19.48 -8.51
N ASN A 38 -10.69 -18.69 -7.52
CA ASN A 38 -9.28 -18.57 -7.17
C ASN A 38 -8.93 -19.53 -6.02
N PHE A 39 -7.94 -20.38 -6.24
CA PHE A 39 -7.38 -21.31 -5.27
C PHE A 39 -5.87 -21.11 -5.07
N ILE A 40 -5.34 -19.97 -5.48
CA ILE A 40 -3.91 -19.67 -5.38
C ILE A 40 -3.47 -19.61 -3.91
N GLY A 41 -4.31 -19.10 -3.02
CA GLY A 41 -3.92 -18.86 -1.62
C GLY A 41 -2.92 -17.71 -1.50
N MET A 42 -1.83 -17.92 -0.73
CA MET A 42 -0.69 -16.99 -0.58
C MET A 42 -1.10 -15.56 -0.13
N GLY A 43 -2.13 -15.44 0.69
CA GLY A 43 -2.64 -14.16 1.18
C GLY A 43 -3.63 -13.45 0.26
N TYR A 44 -3.86 -13.91 -0.97
CA TYR A 44 -4.78 -13.32 -1.93
C TYR A 44 -6.16 -13.96 -1.88
N TYR A 45 -6.91 -13.69 -0.81
CA TYR A 45 -8.26 -14.20 -0.61
C TYR A 45 -9.29 -13.14 -0.97
N ASN A 46 -10.44 -13.60 -1.47
CA ASN A 46 -11.58 -12.70 -1.71
C ASN A 46 -12.07 -12.12 -0.39
N CYS A 47 -12.38 -10.83 -0.41
CA CYS A 47 -12.94 -10.11 0.73
C CYS A 47 -14.36 -9.65 0.39
N PHE A 48 -15.23 -9.68 1.40
CA PHE A 48 -16.53 -9.03 1.33
C PHE A 48 -16.42 -7.64 1.96
N THR A 49 -16.60 -6.60 1.15
CA THR A 49 -16.58 -5.22 1.63
C THR A 49 -18.02 -4.77 1.87
N PRO A 50 -18.41 -4.45 3.10
CA PRO A 50 -19.75 -3.92 3.39
C PRO A 50 -20.02 -2.62 2.61
N ASN A 51 -21.25 -2.46 2.11
CA ASN A 51 -21.63 -1.27 1.35
C ASN A 51 -21.45 0.03 2.14
N VAL A 52 -21.62 0.00 3.45
CA VAL A 52 -21.39 1.17 4.32
C VAL A 52 -19.93 1.61 4.30
N VAL A 53 -18.99 0.68 4.24
CA VAL A 53 -17.55 0.96 4.14
C VAL A 53 -17.23 1.56 2.78
N ILE A 54 -17.77 0.99 1.70
CA ILE A 54 -17.61 1.55 0.34
C ILE A 54 -18.09 3.00 0.31
N ARG A 55 -19.34 3.24 0.71
CA ARG A 55 -19.97 4.56 0.66
C ARG A 55 -19.26 5.59 1.56
N ASN A 56 -19.00 5.22 2.82
CA ASN A 56 -18.59 6.20 3.83
C ASN A 56 -17.07 6.37 3.91
N ILE A 57 -16.30 5.45 3.40
CA ILE A 57 -14.83 5.48 3.43
C ILE A 57 -14.26 5.59 2.02
N LEU A 58 -14.50 4.61 1.15
CA LEU A 58 -13.85 4.54 -0.16
C LEU A 58 -14.35 5.62 -1.14
N GLU A 59 -15.61 6.05 -1.03
CA GLU A 59 -16.19 7.10 -1.86
C GLU A 59 -16.09 8.49 -1.21
N ASN A 60 -15.65 8.58 0.04
CA ASN A 60 -15.55 9.84 0.76
C ASN A 60 -14.22 10.55 0.45
N PRO A 61 -14.24 11.74 -0.18
CA PRO A 61 -13.03 12.47 -0.55
C PRO A 61 -12.15 12.86 0.63
N GLY A 62 -12.71 13.00 1.82
CA GLY A 62 -11.96 13.23 3.06
C GLY A 62 -11.04 12.05 3.43
N TRP A 63 -11.41 10.83 3.03
CA TRP A 63 -10.64 9.62 3.30
C TRP A 63 -9.73 9.19 2.15
N TYR A 64 -10.18 9.23 0.90
CA TYR A 64 -9.38 8.78 -0.22
C TYR A 64 -8.32 9.77 -0.68
N THR A 65 -8.25 10.96 -0.09
CA THR A 65 -7.15 11.89 -0.31
C THR A 65 -5.85 11.26 0.21
N SER A 66 -4.94 10.94 -0.69
CA SER A 66 -3.73 10.18 -0.40
C SER A 66 -2.56 11.03 0.11
N TYR A 67 -2.83 12.18 0.70
CA TYR A 67 -1.79 13.03 1.26
C TYR A 67 -1.22 12.43 2.55
N THR A 68 0.10 12.26 2.60
CA THR A 68 0.77 11.77 3.80
C THR A 68 0.65 12.80 4.92
N PRO A 69 0.30 12.41 6.16
CA PRO A 69 0.01 13.34 7.26
C PRO A 69 1.30 13.92 7.90
N TYR A 70 2.11 14.63 7.12
CA TYR A 70 3.32 15.28 7.62
C TYR A 70 3.04 16.46 8.56
N GLN A 71 1.90 17.13 8.37
CA GLN A 71 1.48 18.28 9.16
C GLN A 71 0.39 17.85 10.14
N PRO A 72 0.71 17.68 11.43
CA PRO A 72 -0.27 17.20 12.41
C PRO A 72 -1.45 18.16 12.57
N GLU A 73 -1.26 19.45 12.37
CA GLU A 73 -2.30 20.47 12.48
C GLU A 73 -3.45 20.25 11.50
N VAL A 74 -3.15 19.74 10.31
CA VAL A 74 -4.11 19.49 9.22
C VAL A 74 -4.62 18.05 9.23
N ALA A 75 -3.90 17.13 9.86
CA ALA A 75 -4.14 15.70 9.78
C ALA A 75 -4.58 15.07 11.12
N GLN A 76 -5.08 15.83 12.06
CA GLN A 76 -5.39 15.38 13.43
C GLN A 76 -6.29 14.13 13.47
N GLY A 77 -7.42 14.13 12.75
CA GLY A 77 -8.32 12.98 12.72
C GLY A 77 -7.69 11.74 12.07
N ARG A 78 -6.85 11.90 11.06
CA ARG A 78 -6.12 10.80 10.43
C ARG A 78 -5.07 10.22 11.37
N LEU A 79 -4.36 11.05 12.10
CA LEU A 79 -3.37 10.61 13.10
C LEU A 79 -4.05 9.88 14.26
N GLU A 80 -5.20 10.34 14.73
CA GLU A 80 -6.00 9.65 15.74
C GLU A 80 -6.41 8.25 15.26
N MET A 81 -6.87 8.14 14.02
CA MET A 81 -7.20 6.84 13.41
C MET A 81 -5.99 5.90 13.37
N LEU A 82 -4.80 6.39 13.00
CA LEU A 82 -3.58 5.61 12.99
C LEU A 82 -3.19 5.11 14.39
N LEU A 83 -3.33 5.95 15.41
CA LEU A 83 -3.12 5.54 16.81
C LEU A 83 -4.11 4.45 17.26
N ASN A 84 -5.38 4.59 16.91
CA ASN A 84 -6.39 3.56 17.19
C ASN A 84 -6.06 2.24 16.51
N PHE A 85 -5.57 2.28 15.25
CA PHE A 85 -5.12 1.09 14.55
C PHE A 85 -3.93 0.43 15.25
N GLN A 86 -2.92 1.20 15.65
CA GLN A 86 -1.77 0.70 16.41
C GLN A 86 -2.20 0.00 17.70
N GLN A 87 -3.10 0.62 18.46
CA GLN A 87 -3.62 0.03 19.70
C GLN A 87 -4.38 -1.28 19.42
N MET A 88 -5.21 -1.32 18.38
CA MET A 88 -5.93 -2.53 17.98
C MET A 88 -4.97 -3.68 17.66
N ILE A 89 -3.88 -3.42 16.94
CA ILE A 89 -2.88 -4.45 16.63
C ILE A 89 -2.15 -4.91 17.89
N ILE A 90 -1.80 -4.02 18.78
CA ILE A 90 -1.20 -4.35 20.10
C ILE A 90 -2.12 -5.28 20.87
N ASP A 91 -3.41 -4.95 20.97
CA ASP A 91 -4.40 -5.73 21.69
C ASP A 91 -4.59 -7.14 21.10
N PHE A 92 -4.56 -7.27 19.76
CA PHE A 92 -4.69 -8.57 19.10
C PHE A 92 -3.45 -9.44 19.17
N THR A 93 -2.27 -8.86 19.19
CA THR A 93 -1.01 -9.59 19.10
C THR A 93 -0.31 -9.77 20.44
N GLY A 94 -0.64 -8.95 21.44
CA GLY A 94 0.07 -8.90 22.72
C GLY A 94 1.48 -8.31 22.62
N MET A 95 1.80 -7.63 21.50
CA MET A 95 3.08 -6.94 21.34
C MET A 95 3.07 -5.61 22.12
N ASP A 96 4.24 -5.16 22.56
CA ASP A 96 4.36 -3.92 23.33
C ASP A 96 4.13 -2.67 22.47
N ILE A 97 4.50 -2.72 21.19
CA ILE A 97 4.41 -1.62 20.24
C ILE A 97 4.02 -2.14 18.86
N ALA A 98 3.20 -1.38 18.15
CA ALA A 98 2.93 -1.57 16.74
C ALA A 98 3.08 -0.25 16.00
N ASN A 99 3.48 -0.30 14.72
CA ASN A 99 3.39 0.85 13.83
C ASN A 99 2.06 0.82 13.06
N ALA A 100 1.74 1.87 12.33
CA ALA A 100 0.44 2.01 11.70
C ALA A 100 0.44 1.90 10.19
N SER A 101 1.52 2.27 9.51
CA SER A 101 1.44 2.47 8.06
C SER A 101 2.78 2.22 7.40
N LEU A 102 2.85 1.10 6.69
CA LEU A 102 3.90 0.77 5.74
C LEU A 102 3.27 0.45 4.39
N LEU A 103 4.05 0.35 3.34
CA LEU A 103 3.55 0.19 1.98
C LEU A 103 2.71 -1.10 1.83
N ASP A 104 3.28 -2.24 2.25
CA ASP A 104 2.66 -3.55 2.20
C ASP A 104 3.28 -4.52 3.23
N GLU A 105 2.76 -5.75 3.31
CA GLU A 105 3.23 -6.81 4.21
C GLU A 105 4.70 -7.13 4.00
N SER A 106 5.11 -7.34 2.76
CA SER A 106 6.47 -7.76 2.43
C SER A 106 7.50 -6.67 2.75
N THR A 107 7.17 -5.42 2.41
CA THR A 107 7.99 -4.25 2.75
C THR A 107 8.07 -4.06 4.27
N ALA A 108 6.96 -4.23 4.99
CA ALA A 108 6.94 -4.14 6.45
C ALA A 108 7.90 -5.16 7.10
N ALA A 109 7.91 -6.40 6.60
CA ALA A 109 8.81 -7.44 7.07
C ALA A 109 10.29 -7.10 6.78
N ALA A 110 10.60 -6.62 5.57
CA ALA A 110 11.95 -6.20 5.19
C ALA A 110 12.43 -5.00 6.02
N GLU A 111 11.57 -4.01 6.26
CA GLU A 111 11.86 -2.87 7.14
C GLU A 111 12.12 -3.31 8.58
N ALA A 112 11.36 -4.27 9.10
CA ALA A 112 11.58 -4.84 10.42
C ALA A 112 12.95 -5.52 10.52
N VAL A 113 13.36 -6.25 9.48
CA VAL A 113 14.69 -6.86 9.37
C VAL A 113 15.79 -5.79 9.38
N GLY A 114 15.65 -4.77 8.56
CA GLY A 114 16.61 -3.66 8.50
C GLY A 114 16.71 -2.91 9.84
N MET A 115 15.60 -2.69 10.51
CA MET A 115 15.57 -2.08 11.84
C MET A 115 16.25 -2.97 12.88
N ALA A 116 15.95 -4.27 12.90
CA ALA A 116 16.56 -5.22 13.83
C ALA A 116 18.09 -5.26 13.67
N GLN A 117 18.59 -5.22 12.44
CA GLN A 117 20.04 -5.17 12.18
C GLN A 117 20.69 -3.87 12.70
N ARG A 118 20.02 -2.73 12.53
CA ARG A 118 20.53 -1.42 13.00
C ARG A 118 20.56 -1.31 14.53
N VAL A 119 19.58 -1.88 15.19
CA VAL A 119 19.45 -1.81 16.66
C VAL A 119 20.27 -2.89 17.36
N ASN A 120 20.57 -3.99 16.68
CA ASN A 120 21.28 -5.11 17.26
C ASN A 120 22.74 -4.77 17.61
N LYS A 121 23.07 -4.78 18.90
CA LYS A 121 24.43 -4.51 19.40
C LYS A 121 25.43 -5.64 19.13
N ASN A 122 24.96 -6.84 18.78
CA ASN A 122 25.78 -8.04 18.64
C ASN A 122 26.36 -8.25 17.23
N ASN A 123 26.15 -7.31 16.30
CA ASN A 123 26.60 -7.39 14.90
C ASN A 123 26.19 -8.68 14.16
N SER A 124 25.21 -9.43 14.67
CA SER A 124 24.72 -10.61 13.97
C SER A 124 23.97 -10.21 12.70
N LYS A 125 24.40 -10.79 11.59
CA LYS A 125 23.71 -10.65 10.29
C LYS A 125 22.71 -11.80 10.03
N LYS A 126 22.53 -12.69 11.01
CA LYS A 126 21.63 -13.83 10.87
C LYS A 126 20.26 -13.48 11.38
N ILE A 127 19.25 -13.77 10.58
CA ILE A 127 17.83 -13.59 10.87
C ILE A 127 17.14 -14.91 10.63
N PHE A 128 16.23 -15.26 11.53
CA PHE A 128 15.37 -16.42 11.37
C PHE A 128 14.03 -15.98 10.81
N VAL A 129 13.62 -16.59 9.71
CA VAL A 129 12.32 -16.36 9.06
C VAL A 129 11.68 -17.73 8.83
N SER A 130 10.39 -17.84 9.13
CA SER A 130 9.62 -19.06 8.85
C SER A 130 9.50 -19.31 7.35
N GLU A 131 9.71 -20.54 6.91
CA GLU A 131 9.48 -20.94 5.52
C GLU A 131 7.98 -20.89 5.11
N ASN A 132 7.08 -20.83 6.09
CA ASN A 132 5.64 -20.75 5.87
C ASN A 132 5.13 -19.31 5.61
N CYS A 133 6.03 -18.32 5.58
CA CYS A 133 5.65 -16.97 5.13
C CYS A 133 5.31 -16.97 3.65
N ASN A 134 4.49 -15.99 3.23
CA ASN A 134 4.16 -15.84 1.82
C ASN A 134 5.41 -15.69 0.95
N PRO A 135 5.46 -16.30 -0.25
CA PRO A 135 6.66 -16.28 -1.10
C PRO A 135 7.17 -14.87 -1.40
N GLN A 136 6.27 -13.91 -1.63
CA GLN A 136 6.61 -12.51 -1.90
C GLN A 136 7.36 -11.88 -0.71
N THR A 137 6.93 -12.20 0.51
CA THR A 137 7.57 -11.72 1.74
C THR A 137 8.95 -12.32 1.89
N LEU A 138 9.10 -13.64 1.65
CA LEU A 138 10.40 -14.31 1.69
C LEU A 138 11.38 -13.76 0.66
N ASP A 139 10.92 -13.48 -0.55
CA ASP A 139 11.77 -12.96 -1.61
C ASP A 139 12.26 -11.54 -1.29
N LEU A 140 11.39 -10.68 -0.78
CA LEU A 140 11.77 -9.32 -0.43
C LEU A 140 12.72 -9.26 0.80
N ILE A 141 12.53 -10.12 1.78
CA ILE A 141 13.43 -10.20 2.94
C ILE A 141 14.85 -10.64 2.53
N LYS A 142 15.01 -11.45 1.48
CA LYS A 142 16.31 -11.91 0.97
C LYS A 142 17.08 -10.85 0.19
N THR A 143 16.38 -9.82 -0.35
CA THR A 143 16.98 -8.73 -1.13
C THR A 143 17.67 -7.71 -0.23
#